data_21e1fd15ff5863ed4d96aab7ef31e78e
#
_entry.id   21e1fd15ff5863ed4d96aab7ef31e78e
#
_cell.length_a   1.000
_cell.length_b   1.000
_cell.length_c   1.000
_cell.angle_alpha   90.00
_cell.angle_beta   90.00
_cell.angle_gamma   90.00
#
_symmetry.space_group_name_H-M   'P 1'
#
loop_
_entity.id
_entity.type
_entity.pdbx_description
1 polymer ?
#
loop_
_entity_poly.entity_id
_entity_poly.type
_entity_poly.pdbx_seq_one_letter_code
_entity_poly.pdbx_strand_id
1 'polypeptide(L)'
;MSTTHDKPASSLADERAAAGRLVELLYSPPRWLPTSHAQTIIPALFARRPSVDYRRERWDTPDHDFIDLDWIAYPPGSAAAPAPDAPLFVLFHGLEGSSDSHYARVLMASARSLGWHGVVPHFRSCSGQINLAPRFYHLADSAEVDWVLRRLHAAHPGPIVVAGVSLGGNVLLRWLGERGADATFVA
;
A
#
# COMPACT_ATOMS: atom_id res chain seq x y z
N MET A 1 -23.16 -24.89 -32.71
CA MET A 1 -24.30 -24.34 -31.95
C MET A 1 -23.76 -23.97 -30.59
N SER A 2 -23.43 -22.68 -30.44
CA SER A 2 -22.88 -22.13 -29.18
C SER A 2 -24.04 -21.47 -28.45
N THR A 3 -24.44 -22.02 -27.31
CA THR A 3 -25.45 -21.43 -26.41
C THR A 3 -24.76 -20.44 -25.45
N THR A 4 -24.79 -19.18 -25.79
CA THR A 4 -24.50 -18.09 -24.87
C THR A 4 -25.60 -18.05 -23.81
N HIS A 5 -25.25 -18.44 -22.56
CA HIS A 5 -26.11 -18.22 -21.40
C HIS A 5 -26.10 -16.73 -21.07
N ASP A 6 -27.10 -16.05 -21.54
CA ASP A 6 -27.38 -14.65 -21.16
C ASP A 6 -27.93 -14.65 -19.70
N LYS A 7 -27.12 -14.18 -18.76
CA LYS A 7 -27.55 -14.02 -17.37
C LYS A 7 -28.55 -12.86 -17.29
N PRO A 8 -29.75 -13.02 -16.74
CA PRO A 8 -30.76 -11.98 -16.81
C PRO A 8 -30.29 -10.71 -16.08
N ALA A 9 -30.49 -9.56 -16.71
CA ALA A 9 -30.08 -8.23 -16.25
C ALA A 9 -30.58 -7.87 -14.82
N SER A 10 -31.69 -8.48 -14.38
CA SER A 10 -32.24 -8.34 -13.02
C SER A 10 -31.27 -8.83 -11.93
N SER A 11 -30.49 -9.89 -12.18
CA SER A 11 -29.59 -10.45 -11.16
C SER A 11 -28.38 -9.56 -10.85
N LEU A 12 -27.90 -8.77 -11.81
CA LEU A 12 -26.78 -7.84 -11.63
C LEU A 12 -27.21 -6.55 -10.88
N ALA A 13 -28.45 -6.12 -11.10
CA ALA A 13 -29.02 -4.98 -10.37
C ALA A 13 -29.28 -5.35 -8.90
N ASP A 14 -29.77 -6.56 -8.64
CA ASP A 14 -30.02 -7.05 -7.29
C ASP A 14 -28.71 -7.32 -6.53
N GLU A 15 -27.67 -7.85 -7.19
CA GLU A 15 -26.32 -8.04 -6.60
C GLU A 15 -25.66 -6.68 -6.26
N ARG A 16 -25.82 -5.66 -7.13
CA ARG A 16 -25.31 -4.30 -6.87
C ARG A 16 -26.09 -3.60 -5.74
N ALA A 17 -27.41 -3.76 -5.68
CA ALA A 17 -28.23 -3.24 -4.62
C ALA A 17 -27.92 -3.91 -3.27
N ALA A 18 -27.68 -5.21 -3.26
CA ALA A 18 -27.27 -5.95 -2.07
C ALA A 18 -25.89 -5.54 -1.58
N ALA A 19 -24.91 -5.36 -2.48
CA ALA A 19 -23.57 -4.88 -2.15
C ALA A 19 -23.59 -3.45 -1.58
N GLY A 20 -24.35 -2.53 -2.20
CA GLY A 20 -24.52 -1.17 -1.71
C GLY A 20 -25.19 -1.14 -0.32
N ARG A 21 -26.16 -1.99 -0.09
CA ARG A 21 -26.88 -2.11 1.19
C ARG A 21 -26.00 -2.71 2.30
N LEU A 22 -25.09 -3.62 1.96
CA LEU A 22 -24.14 -4.19 2.92
C LEU A 22 -23.15 -3.14 3.41
N VAL A 23 -22.67 -2.25 2.53
CA VAL A 23 -21.75 -1.17 2.88
C VAL A 23 -22.42 -0.13 3.79
N GLU A 24 -23.67 0.24 3.53
CA GLU A 24 -24.42 1.17 4.39
C GLU A 24 -24.66 0.62 5.81
N LEU A 25 -24.84 -0.70 5.96
CA LEU A 25 -25.09 -1.33 7.25
C LEU A 25 -23.85 -1.49 8.14
N LEU A 26 -22.65 -1.37 7.57
CA LEU A 26 -21.39 -1.63 8.30
C LEU A 26 -20.70 -0.36 8.83
N TYR A 27 -21.06 0.83 8.37
CA TYR A 27 -20.44 2.07 8.82
C TYR A 27 -21.43 2.99 9.53
N SER A 28 -21.15 3.28 10.80
CA SER A 28 -21.82 4.33 11.56
C SER A 28 -20.78 5.35 12.00
N PRO A 29 -20.91 6.61 11.57
CA PRO A 29 -19.95 7.63 11.96
C PRO A 29 -20.00 7.88 13.47
N PRO A 30 -18.87 8.16 14.10
CA PRO A 30 -18.83 8.55 15.50
C PRO A 30 -19.69 9.80 15.74
N ARG A 31 -20.45 9.84 16.81
CA ARG A 31 -21.35 10.98 17.13
C ARG A 31 -20.62 12.33 17.22
N TRP A 32 -19.36 12.31 17.58
CA TRP A 32 -18.49 13.50 17.66
C TRP A 32 -17.84 13.90 16.33
N LEU A 33 -18.00 13.08 15.28
CA LEU A 33 -17.57 13.34 13.89
C LEU A 33 -18.73 13.16 12.91
N PRO A 34 -19.80 13.96 13.00
CA PRO A 34 -21.03 13.69 12.28
C PRO A 34 -20.99 14.00 10.77
N THR A 35 -19.99 14.78 10.32
CA THR A 35 -19.87 15.18 8.92
C THR A 35 -18.67 14.57 8.23
N SER A 36 -18.74 14.32 6.91
CA SER A 36 -17.63 13.79 6.10
C SER A 36 -16.37 14.68 6.19
N HIS A 37 -16.55 16.00 6.21
CA HIS A 37 -15.41 16.93 6.37
C HIS A 37 -14.75 16.79 7.73
N ALA A 38 -15.50 16.69 8.81
CA ALA A 38 -14.95 16.48 10.15
C ALA A 38 -14.20 15.14 10.23
N GLN A 39 -14.74 14.07 9.63
CA GLN A 39 -14.10 12.74 9.59
C GLN A 39 -12.79 12.73 8.79
N THR A 40 -12.61 13.65 7.86
CA THR A 40 -11.38 13.79 7.08
C THR A 40 -10.38 14.70 7.77
N ILE A 41 -10.81 15.89 8.18
CA ILE A 41 -9.91 16.95 8.66
C ILE A 41 -9.42 16.67 10.09
N ILE A 42 -10.31 16.28 10.98
CA ILE A 42 -9.95 16.11 12.40
C ILE A 42 -8.92 15.00 12.60
N PRO A 43 -9.08 13.79 12.03
CA PRO A 43 -8.03 12.77 12.12
C PRO A 43 -6.70 13.20 11.47
N ALA A 44 -6.76 13.89 10.35
CA ALA A 44 -5.55 14.36 9.65
C ALA A 44 -4.73 15.33 10.51
N LEU A 45 -5.39 16.19 11.29
CA LEU A 45 -4.74 17.22 12.12
C LEU A 45 -4.39 16.73 13.53
N PHE A 46 -5.26 15.90 14.14
CA PHE A 46 -5.20 15.61 15.57
C PHE A 46 -4.96 14.14 15.92
N ALA A 47 -5.02 13.21 14.94
CA ALA A 47 -4.72 11.82 15.23
C ALA A 47 -3.25 11.67 15.68
N ARG A 48 -3.04 10.91 16.76
CA ARG A 48 -1.69 10.57 17.22
C ARG A 48 -0.93 9.86 16.11
N ARG A 49 0.26 10.36 15.80
CA ARG A 49 1.19 9.72 14.89
C ARG A 49 2.12 8.81 15.70
N PRO A 50 2.01 7.49 15.57
CA PRO A 50 2.94 6.58 16.23
C PRO A 50 4.38 6.90 15.81
N SER A 51 5.33 6.75 16.72
CA SER A 51 6.74 6.80 16.36
C SER A 51 7.13 5.48 15.70
N VAL A 52 7.66 5.59 14.50
CA VAL A 52 8.29 4.48 13.78
C VAL A 52 9.64 4.97 13.31
N ASP A 53 10.68 4.26 13.72
CA ASP A 53 12.03 4.53 13.25
C ASP A 53 12.25 3.75 11.95
N TYR A 54 12.88 4.39 10.98
CA TYR A 54 13.14 3.80 9.68
C TYR A 54 14.64 3.72 9.40
N ARG A 55 15.04 2.63 8.74
CA ARG A 55 16.33 2.48 8.09
C ARG A 55 16.11 2.64 6.59
N ARG A 56 16.72 3.65 5.99
CA ARG A 56 16.65 3.87 4.54
C ARG A 56 17.63 2.98 3.80
N GLU A 57 17.15 2.42 2.71
CA GLU A 57 17.92 1.68 1.74
C GLU A 57 17.66 2.25 0.36
N ARG A 58 18.70 2.48 -0.41
CA ARG A 58 18.60 2.96 -1.80
C ARG A 58 18.82 1.83 -2.78
N TRP A 59 17.92 1.72 -3.74
CA TRP A 59 18.04 0.79 -4.85
C TRP A 59 18.26 1.54 -6.15
N ASP A 60 19.36 1.24 -6.86
CA ASP A 60 19.56 1.72 -8.22
C ASP A 60 18.58 1.04 -9.17
N THR A 61 17.93 1.84 -10.00
CA THR A 61 16.94 1.39 -10.99
C THR A 61 17.61 1.12 -12.33
N PRO A 62 17.00 0.28 -13.22
CA PRO A 62 17.58 -0.04 -14.52
C PRO A 62 17.80 1.16 -15.45
N ASP A 63 17.11 2.26 -15.21
CA ASP A 63 17.22 3.52 -15.96
C ASP A 63 18.23 4.51 -15.35
N HIS A 64 19.17 4.00 -14.55
CA HIS A 64 20.26 4.77 -13.90
C HIS A 64 19.75 5.86 -12.93
N ASP A 65 18.63 5.62 -12.31
CA ASP A 65 18.06 6.43 -11.25
C ASP A 65 18.00 5.63 -9.94
N PHE A 66 17.20 6.03 -8.97
CA PHE A 66 17.07 5.32 -7.70
C PHE A 66 15.64 5.33 -7.15
N ILE A 67 15.38 4.35 -6.28
CA ILE A 67 14.21 4.31 -5.39
C ILE A 67 14.73 4.14 -3.97
N ASP A 68 14.27 5.00 -3.06
CA ASP A 68 14.53 4.87 -1.64
C ASP A 68 13.41 4.05 -0.99
N LEU A 69 13.81 3.12 -0.12
CA LEU A 69 12.93 2.28 0.66
C LEU A 69 13.15 2.55 2.15
N ASP A 70 12.10 2.88 2.87
CA ASP A 70 12.15 3.07 4.31
C ASP A 70 11.62 1.81 5.01
N TRP A 71 12.54 1.02 5.57
CA TRP A 71 12.28 -0.18 6.34
C TRP A 71 12.03 0.15 7.81
N ILE A 72 11.07 -0.52 8.46
CA ILE A 72 10.95 -0.44 9.92
C ILE A 72 12.30 -0.85 10.53
N ALA A 73 12.86 0.04 11.35
CA ALA A 73 14.12 -0.22 12.04
C ALA A 73 13.86 -0.91 13.39
N TYR A 74 14.66 -1.91 13.68
CA TYR A 74 14.70 -2.57 14.97
C TYR A 74 16.12 -2.42 15.54
N PRO A 75 16.26 -2.07 16.83
CA PRO A 75 17.58 -2.07 17.48
C PRO A 75 18.24 -3.45 17.38
N PRO A 76 19.55 -3.53 17.22
CA PRO A 76 20.26 -4.81 17.20
C PRO A 76 19.93 -5.65 18.45
N GLY A 77 19.58 -6.91 18.26
CA GLY A 77 19.23 -7.83 19.35
C GLY A 77 17.85 -7.56 19.99
N SER A 78 17.04 -6.71 19.40
CA SER A 78 15.68 -6.43 19.91
C SER A 78 14.82 -7.69 19.86
N ALA A 79 14.20 -8.04 20.98
CA ALA A 79 13.19 -9.11 21.04
C ALA A 79 11.92 -8.80 20.20
N ALA A 80 11.74 -7.53 19.80
CA ALA A 80 10.64 -7.11 18.93
C ALA A 80 10.97 -7.26 17.43
N ALA A 81 12.22 -7.62 17.06
CA ALA A 81 12.56 -7.86 15.68
C ALA A 81 11.82 -9.11 15.16
N PRO A 82 11.18 -9.02 13.98
CA PRO A 82 10.45 -10.15 13.42
C PRO A 82 11.39 -11.30 13.05
N ALA A 83 10.85 -12.52 12.98
CA ALA A 83 11.56 -13.66 12.43
C ALA A 83 11.90 -13.40 10.95
N PRO A 84 13.00 -13.97 10.41
CA PRO A 84 13.39 -13.71 9.03
C PRO A 84 12.32 -14.02 7.98
N ASP A 85 11.45 -14.99 8.25
CA ASP A 85 10.35 -15.46 7.41
C ASP A 85 8.98 -14.89 7.82
N ALA A 86 8.95 -13.94 8.77
CA ALA A 86 7.72 -13.25 9.14
C ALA A 86 7.17 -12.47 7.93
N PRO A 87 5.85 -12.23 7.85
CA PRO A 87 5.28 -11.48 6.74
C PRO A 87 5.94 -10.12 6.52
N LEU A 88 6.09 -9.73 5.25
CA LEU A 88 6.54 -8.40 4.86
C LEU A 88 5.35 -7.56 4.43
N PHE A 89 5.10 -6.47 5.13
CA PHE A 89 4.10 -5.47 4.74
C PHE A 89 4.75 -4.39 3.88
N VAL A 90 4.25 -4.23 2.65
CA VAL A 90 4.71 -3.23 1.67
C VAL A 90 3.63 -2.18 1.49
N LEU A 91 3.95 -0.90 1.68
CA LEU A 91 3.00 0.20 1.54
C LEU A 91 3.41 1.15 0.42
N PHE A 92 2.62 1.23 -0.65
CA PHE A 92 2.73 2.28 -1.64
C PHE A 92 1.92 3.51 -1.21
N HIS A 93 2.59 4.63 -1.02
CA HIS A 93 1.98 5.86 -0.49
C HIS A 93 1.15 6.61 -1.54
N GLY A 94 0.37 7.60 -1.09
CA GLY A 94 -0.40 8.49 -1.96
C GLY A 94 0.45 9.57 -2.63
N LEU A 95 -0.20 10.42 -3.42
CA LEU A 95 0.43 11.56 -4.09
C LEU A 95 1.21 12.41 -3.07
N GLU A 96 2.48 12.70 -3.38
CA GLU A 96 3.42 13.47 -2.53
C GLU A 96 3.52 12.93 -1.08
N GLY A 97 3.14 11.66 -0.87
CA GLY A 97 3.29 11.00 0.41
C GLY A 97 4.72 10.51 0.65
N SER A 98 4.93 9.95 1.83
CA SER A 98 6.20 9.35 2.24
C SER A 98 5.95 8.38 3.40
N SER A 99 7.01 7.75 3.91
CA SER A 99 7.00 6.99 5.17
C SER A 99 6.56 7.84 6.38
N ASP A 100 6.70 9.18 6.28
CA ASP A 100 6.29 10.13 7.32
C ASP A 100 4.80 10.51 7.28
N SER A 101 4.07 10.12 6.24
CA SER A 101 2.63 10.32 6.16
C SER A 101 1.94 9.68 7.36
N HIS A 102 0.92 10.34 7.92
CA HIS A 102 0.24 9.87 9.14
C HIS A 102 -0.27 8.44 9.00
N TYR A 103 -0.88 8.10 7.86
CA TYR A 103 -1.37 6.75 7.57
C TYR A 103 -0.22 5.72 7.45
N ALA A 104 0.90 6.12 6.85
CA ALA A 104 2.06 5.24 6.72
C ALA A 104 2.62 4.88 8.09
N ARG A 105 2.79 5.86 8.98
CA ARG A 105 3.22 5.63 10.36
C ARG A 105 2.27 4.72 11.14
N VAL A 106 0.95 4.91 10.98
CA VAL A 106 -0.06 4.05 11.64
C VAL A 106 0.02 2.62 11.14
N LEU A 107 0.04 2.42 9.82
CA LEU A 107 0.11 1.10 9.20
C LEU A 107 1.43 0.38 9.53
N MET A 108 2.56 1.08 9.48
CA MET A 108 3.86 0.52 9.84
C MET A 108 3.96 0.19 11.33
N ALA A 109 3.38 1.02 12.22
CA ALA A 109 3.31 0.70 13.64
C ALA A 109 2.43 -0.54 13.89
N SER A 110 1.34 -0.70 13.14
CA SER A 110 0.49 -1.90 13.20
C SER A 110 1.24 -3.14 12.71
N ALA A 111 1.94 -3.06 11.59
CA ALA A 111 2.79 -4.15 11.10
C ALA A 111 3.84 -4.56 12.15
N ARG A 112 4.51 -3.57 12.75
CA ARG A 112 5.46 -3.80 13.84
C ARG A 112 4.82 -4.49 15.05
N SER A 113 3.61 -4.10 15.43
CA SER A 113 2.90 -4.72 16.57
C SER A 113 2.47 -6.16 16.31
N LEU A 114 2.31 -6.54 15.03
CA LEU A 114 2.02 -7.90 14.59
C LEU A 114 3.29 -8.76 14.46
N GLY A 115 4.48 -8.21 14.71
CA GLY A 115 5.75 -8.91 14.49
C GLY A 115 6.08 -9.11 13.01
N TRP A 116 5.64 -8.21 12.14
CA TRP A 116 5.90 -8.25 10.70
C TRP A 116 7.07 -7.31 10.33
N HIS A 117 7.74 -7.64 9.25
CA HIS A 117 8.56 -6.67 8.56
C HIS A 117 7.70 -5.60 7.90
N GLY A 118 8.25 -4.41 7.67
CA GLY A 118 7.52 -3.36 6.98
C GLY A 118 8.43 -2.49 6.16
N VAL A 119 7.98 -2.12 4.96
CA VAL A 119 8.72 -1.25 4.05
C VAL A 119 7.80 -0.29 3.31
N VAL A 120 8.25 0.94 3.16
CA VAL A 120 7.61 1.98 2.34
C VAL A 120 8.55 2.30 1.19
N PRO A 121 8.35 1.76 -0.02
CA PRO A 121 9.01 2.26 -1.21
C PRO A 121 8.52 3.67 -1.50
N HIS A 122 9.43 4.60 -1.73
CA HIS A 122 9.07 5.96 -2.11
C HIS A 122 8.92 6.05 -3.63
N PHE A 123 7.82 6.64 -4.09
CA PHE A 123 7.77 7.08 -5.48
C PHE A 123 8.85 8.13 -5.75
N ARG A 124 9.27 8.22 -6.99
CA ARG A 124 10.37 9.11 -7.41
C ARG A 124 10.17 10.52 -6.91
N SER A 125 11.22 11.12 -6.38
CA SER A 125 11.28 12.45 -5.78
C SER A 125 10.42 12.65 -4.50
N CYS A 126 9.88 11.57 -3.91
CA CYS A 126 9.10 11.64 -2.66
C CYS A 126 9.91 11.27 -1.41
N SER A 127 11.16 10.87 -1.54
CA SER A 127 12.03 10.48 -0.41
C SER A 127 12.76 11.66 0.26
N GLY A 128 12.51 12.89 -0.21
CA GLY A 128 13.23 14.11 0.20
C GLY A 128 14.45 14.41 -0.67
N GLN A 129 14.74 13.58 -1.69
CA GLN A 129 15.76 13.82 -2.70
C GLN A 129 15.13 13.75 -4.09
N ILE A 130 15.54 14.67 -4.97
CA ILE A 130 15.10 14.69 -6.36
C ILE A 130 15.82 13.58 -7.11
N ASN A 131 15.08 12.82 -7.88
CA ASN A 131 15.60 11.77 -8.74
C ASN A 131 16.44 12.32 -9.90
N LEU A 132 17.31 11.50 -10.47
CA LEU A 132 18.28 11.90 -11.50
C LEU A 132 17.63 11.96 -12.89
N ALA A 133 16.73 11.02 -13.18
CA ALA A 133 16.05 10.98 -14.47
C ALA A 133 14.94 12.04 -14.55
N PRO A 134 14.70 12.66 -15.71
CA PRO A 134 13.61 13.62 -15.94
C PRO A 134 12.26 12.89 -16.06
N ARG A 135 11.94 12.07 -15.07
CA ARG A 135 10.75 11.24 -14.97
C ARG A 135 10.10 11.42 -13.62
N PHE A 136 8.80 11.70 -13.62
CA PHE A 136 7.97 11.69 -12.43
C PHE A 136 7.11 10.42 -12.39
N TYR A 137 6.75 10.02 -11.19
CA TYR A 137 5.78 8.96 -10.98
C TYR A 137 4.37 9.41 -11.41
N HIS A 138 3.57 8.49 -11.88
CA HIS A 138 2.20 8.76 -12.30
C HIS A 138 1.27 7.54 -12.08
N LEU A 139 -0.04 7.74 -12.24
CA LEU A 139 -1.08 6.72 -12.01
C LEU A 139 -0.90 5.42 -12.81
N ALA A 140 -0.08 5.43 -13.83
CA ALA A 140 0.14 4.30 -14.72
C ALA A 140 1.49 3.60 -14.51
N ASP A 141 2.23 3.90 -13.45
CA ASP A 141 3.61 3.42 -13.26
C ASP A 141 3.69 2.00 -12.64
N SER A 142 2.89 1.09 -13.20
CA SER A 142 2.81 -0.31 -12.75
C SER A 142 4.12 -1.07 -12.95
N ALA A 143 4.95 -0.68 -13.94
CA ALA A 143 6.24 -1.31 -14.19
C ALA A 143 7.24 -1.10 -13.03
N GLU A 144 7.21 0.06 -12.39
CA GLU A 144 8.07 0.35 -11.23
C GLU A 144 7.59 -0.44 -10.00
N VAL A 145 6.28 -0.53 -9.80
CA VAL A 145 5.69 -1.38 -8.74
C VAL A 145 6.06 -2.86 -8.96
N ASP A 146 5.97 -3.35 -10.19
CA ASP A 146 6.37 -4.72 -10.54
C ASP A 146 7.84 -4.99 -10.20
N TRP A 147 8.72 -4.07 -10.60
CA TRP A 147 10.15 -4.19 -10.36
C TRP A 147 10.46 -4.22 -8.84
N VAL A 148 9.84 -3.33 -8.06
CA VAL A 148 10.01 -3.30 -6.61
C VAL A 148 9.50 -4.57 -5.97
N LEU A 149 8.27 -5.00 -6.29
CA LEU A 149 7.65 -6.17 -5.66
C LEU A 149 8.39 -7.48 -6.01
N ARG A 150 8.83 -7.65 -7.26
CA ARG A 150 9.62 -8.83 -7.64
C ARG A 150 10.96 -8.87 -6.93
N ARG A 151 11.63 -7.73 -6.77
CA ARG A 151 12.90 -7.66 -6.03
C ARG A 151 12.72 -7.95 -4.55
N LEU A 152 11.63 -7.45 -3.94
CA LEU A 152 11.27 -7.80 -2.57
C LEU A 152 10.99 -9.29 -2.44
N HIS A 153 10.21 -9.86 -3.35
CA HIS A 153 9.88 -11.29 -3.34
C HIS A 153 11.12 -12.18 -3.48
N ALA A 154 12.06 -11.79 -4.32
CA ALA A 154 13.32 -12.55 -4.48
C ALA A 154 14.22 -12.49 -3.23
N ALA A 155 14.11 -11.42 -2.43
CA ALA A 155 14.96 -11.19 -1.26
C ALA A 155 14.32 -11.62 0.07
N HIS A 156 12.98 -11.73 0.13
CA HIS A 156 12.25 -12.00 1.36
C HIS A 156 11.63 -13.41 1.34
N PRO A 157 11.96 -14.27 2.33
CA PRO A 157 11.49 -15.66 2.34
C PRO A 157 10.04 -15.85 2.79
N GLY A 158 9.47 -14.85 3.47
CA GLY A 158 8.10 -14.90 4.00
C GLY A 158 7.05 -14.37 3.03
N PRO A 159 5.76 -14.46 3.37
CA PRO A 159 4.68 -13.91 2.57
C PRO A 159 4.76 -12.38 2.47
N ILE A 160 4.34 -11.85 1.33
CA ILE A 160 4.29 -10.40 1.08
C ILE A 160 2.85 -9.93 1.06
N VAL A 161 2.52 -8.99 1.94
CA VAL A 161 1.23 -8.31 2.02
C VAL A 161 1.39 -6.89 1.50
N VAL A 162 0.61 -6.50 0.49
CA VAL A 162 0.77 -5.21 -0.17
C VAL A 162 -0.46 -4.34 0.04
N ALA A 163 -0.24 -3.08 0.37
CA ALA A 163 -1.28 -2.07 0.46
C ALA A 163 -0.89 -0.81 -0.33
N GLY A 164 -1.90 -0.11 -0.82
CA GLY A 164 -1.71 1.17 -1.49
C GLY A 164 -2.74 2.20 -1.04
N VAL A 165 -2.30 3.44 -0.89
CA VAL A 165 -3.15 4.57 -0.50
C VAL A 165 -3.30 5.53 -1.66
N SER A 166 -4.55 5.87 -2.05
CA SER A 166 -4.86 6.85 -3.11
C SER A 166 -4.13 6.49 -4.42
N LEU A 167 -3.15 7.30 -4.85
CA LEU A 167 -2.32 7.04 -6.03
C LEU A 167 -1.64 5.66 -5.94
N GLY A 168 -1.04 5.32 -4.80
CA GLY A 168 -0.42 4.01 -4.59
C GLY A 168 -1.41 2.86 -4.73
N GLY A 169 -2.65 3.03 -4.26
CA GLY A 169 -3.74 2.07 -4.47
C GLY A 169 -4.12 1.92 -5.93
N ASN A 170 -4.19 3.03 -6.67
CA ASN A 170 -4.50 3.01 -8.10
C ASN A 170 -3.44 2.27 -8.91
N VAL A 171 -2.15 2.58 -8.69
CA VAL A 171 -1.04 1.91 -9.39
C VAL A 171 -1.00 0.43 -9.06
N LEU A 172 -1.23 0.07 -7.78
CA LEU A 172 -1.26 -1.32 -7.33
C LEU A 172 -2.40 -2.12 -7.98
N LEU A 173 -3.61 -1.55 -8.03
CA LEU A 173 -4.75 -2.19 -8.71
C LEU A 173 -4.51 -2.37 -10.21
N ARG A 174 -3.89 -1.37 -10.85
CA ARG A 174 -3.48 -1.47 -12.24
C ARG A 174 -2.46 -2.60 -12.43
N TRP A 175 -1.43 -2.66 -11.59
CA TRP A 175 -0.43 -3.71 -11.60
C TRP A 175 -1.06 -5.10 -11.46
N LEU A 176 -1.99 -5.28 -10.51
CA LEU A 176 -2.74 -6.53 -10.34
C LEU A 176 -3.53 -6.91 -11.60
N GLY A 177 -4.21 -5.94 -12.21
CA GLY A 177 -4.97 -6.17 -13.46
C GLY A 177 -4.09 -6.56 -14.65
N GLU A 178 -2.89 -5.97 -14.76
CA GLU A 178 -1.92 -6.27 -15.82
C GLU A 178 -1.20 -7.60 -15.60
N ARG A 179 -0.94 -7.99 -14.35
CA ARG A 179 -0.21 -9.22 -14.01
C ARG A 179 -1.13 -10.43 -13.83
N GLY A 180 -2.36 -10.24 -13.43
CA GLY A 180 -3.30 -11.35 -13.24
C GLY A 180 -2.70 -12.47 -12.39
N ALA A 181 -2.62 -13.68 -12.94
CA ALA A 181 -2.07 -14.85 -12.26
C ALA A 181 -0.59 -14.73 -11.86
N ASP A 182 0.19 -13.86 -12.54
CA ASP A 182 1.61 -13.65 -12.20
C ASP A 182 1.82 -12.83 -10.92
N ALA A 183 0.75 -12.28 -10.34
CA ALA A 183 0.79 -11.52 -9.09
C ALA A 183 0.54 -12.40 -7.85
N THR A 184 0.46 -13.72 -7.97
CA THR A 184 0.11 -14.65 -6.88
C THR A 184 1.11 -14.71 -5.73
N PHE A 185 2.27 -14.09 -5.87
CA PHE A 185 3.28 -14.00 -4.81
C PHE A 185 3.01 -12.89 -3.78
N VAL A 186 1.95 -12.11 -3.96
CA VAL A 186 1.49 -11.11 -2.99
C VAL A 186 0.06 -11.41 -2.53
N ALA A 187 -0.27 -10.97 -1.32
CA ALA A 187 -1.59 -11.03 -0.71
C ALA A 187 -2.12 -9.61 -0.38
#